data_bad4ab260ca29c43efd806105026cfc8
#
_entry.id   bad4ab260ca29c43efd806105026cfc8
#
_cell.length_a   1.000
_cell.length_b   1.000
_cell.length_c   1.000
_cell.angle_alpha   90.00
_cell.angle_beta   90.00
_cell.angle_gamma   90.00
#
_symmetry.space_group_name_H-M   'P 1'
#
loop_
_entity.id
_entity.type
_entity.pdbx_description
1 polymer ?
#
loop_
_entity_poly.entity_id
_entity_poly.type
_entity_poly.pdbx_seq_one_letter_code
_entity_poly.pdbx_strand_id
1 'polypeptide(L)'
;MNVAPEVMTEDLAPAELVTRCRAALGEGARMQFMYAWFPEGPLAPELRYVLHPGRGRPPHIWRCHPGNEPPPSLAMCAPLLSWYERETTDLCGVVFRGQPLPQPLVLLPGTTADRPPLVPGPLPHLSYTPSPQDLPQLGGTTREDVQLLPFGPIRADVLESALFTFWYAGETILHYHPQLFFKHRGMERRFEALSPMLGAVLAERVSGIGSVAHTLAYCHAVEAAADCEVPRRATWLRVVLAELERIYNHLHYLGHLCHTTSLKVGEAQGKYLEESAKQINCRVSGSRLLRGLITPGGLRREPQLATLVAGLARLESEFHRYADQLAATTSHLDRLMTTGVLGRQLAFDQGATGPVERASGVDRDPRRDQSYGAYAELPLRIAIGESCDAYARQQVRIAEVFNSIAIIRIVLAGLPEGRLRTECRPRPRSEGLGWAETPRGTAYYAVHLDADGRLARVKIKSPSFSNWRVFPYTVHDSNMMDYAINEASFGLTVAGCAR
;
A
#
# COMPACT_ATOMS: atom_id res chain seq x y z
N MET A 1 19.07 20.55 5.69
CA MET A 1 17.75 20.96 6.19
C MET A 1 16.75 19.90 5.74
N ASN A 2 16.22 19.11 6.67
CA ASN A 2 15.17 18.12 6.38
C ASN A 2 13.81 18.80 6.64
N VAL A 3 13.43 19.70 5.75
CA VAL A 3 12.09 20.26 5.76
C VAL A 3 11.17 19.18 5.21
N ALA A 4 10.07 18.88 5.92
CA ALA A 4 9.01 18.05 5.35
C ALA A 4 8.65 18.64 3.98
N PRO A 5 8.50 17.82 2.92
CA PRO A 5 8.21 18.36 1.60
C PRO A 5 6.92 19.18 1.66
N GLU A 6 7.01 20.40 1.19
CA GLU A 6 5.88 21.33 1.12
C GLU A 6 4.75 20.71 0.30
N VAL A 7 3.55 20.68 0.84
CA VAL A 7 2.35 20.18 0.15
C VAL A 7 1.56 21.38 -0.38
N MET A 8 1.39 21.45 -1.69
CA MET A 8 0.58 22.50 -2.33
C MET A 8 -0.89 22.18 -2.16
N THR A 9 -1.68 23.14 -1.74
CA THR A 9 -3.14 22.99 -1.56
C THR A 9 -3.89 24.00 -2.40
N GLU A 10 -4.93 23.56 -3.11
CA GLU A 10 -5.75 24.36 -4.02
C GLU A 10 -7.23 24.04 -3.80
N ASP A 11 -8.08 25.08 -3.71
CA ASP A 11 -9.52 24.92 -3.61
C ASP A 11 -10.13 24.91 -5.02
N LEU A 12 -10.96 23.89 -5.30
CA LEU A 12 -11.62 23.72 -6.60
C LEU A 12 -13.13 23.60 -6.43
N ALA A 13 -13.87 24.28 -7.29
CA ALA A 13 -15.30 24.08 -7.40
C ALA A 13 -15.61 22.69 -8.01
N PRO A 14 -16.74 22.04 -7.63
CA PRO A 14 -17.11 20.73 -8.20
C PRO A 14 -17.15 20.72 -9.73
N ALA A 15 -17.58 21.80 -10.37
CA ALA A 15 -17.66 21.91 -11.82
C ALA A 15 -16.28 21.90 -12.52
N GLU A 16 -15.23 22.30 -11.83
CA GLU A 16 -13.87 22.42 -12.37
C GLU A 16 -13.09 21.09 -12.28
N LEU A 17 -13.48 20.17 -11.37
CA LEU A 17 -12.74 18.96 -11.05
C LEU A 17 -12.38 18.13 -12.27
N VAL A 18 -13.33 17.86 -13.18
CA VAL A 18 -13.10 16.99 -14.36
C VAL A 18 -12.12 17.64 -15.32
N THR A 19 -12.30 18.95 -15.61
CA THR A 19 -11.42 19.69 -16.52
C THR A 19 -10.01 19.78 -15.95
N ARG A 20 -9.90 20.11 -14.66
CA ARG A 20 -8.63 20.22 -13.96
C ARG A 20 -7.90 18.89 -13.87
N CYS A 21 -8.64 17.79 -13.61
CA CYS A 21 -8.07 16.46 -13.60
C CYS A 21 -7.49 16.07 -14.97
N ARG A 22 -8.23 16.28 -16.05
CA ARG A 22 -7.73 16.01 -17.41
C ARG A 22 -6.49 16.83 -17.76
N ALA A 23 -6.48 18.11 -17.42
CA ALA A 23 -5.33 18.99 -17.65
C ALA A 23 -4.09 18.48 -16.89
N ALA A 24 -4.23 18.21 -15.60
CA ALA A 24 -3.12 17.71 -14.79
C ALA A 24 -2.57 16.36 -15.29
N LEU A 25 -3.44 15.43 -15.68
CA LEU A 25 -3.02 14.14 -16.25
C LEU A 25 -2.30 14.35 -17.61
N GLY A 26 -2.77 15.28 -18.43
CA GLY A 26 -2.11 15.67 -19.70
C GLY A 26 -0.72 16.27 -19.49
N GLU A 27 -0.47 16.92 -18.37
CA GLU A 27 0.84 17.46 -17.95
C GLU A 27 1.74 16.38 -17.29
N GLY A 28 1.29 15.13 -17.22
CA GLY A 28 2.05 14.01 -16.64
C GLY A 28 1.88 13.86 -15.13
N ALA A 29 0.96 14.57 -14.50
CA ALA A 29 0.60 14.34 -13.11
C ALA A 29 -0.11 12.99 -12.95
N ARG A 30 -0.11 12.46 -11.73
CA ARG A 30 -0.81 11.22 -11.39
C ARG A 30 -1.60 11.36 -10.10
N MET A 31 -2.88 11.04 -10.17
CA MET A 31 -3.69 10.90 -8.96
C MET A 31 -3.12 9.79 -8.07
N GLN A 32 -3.17 9.98 -6.75
CA GLN A 32 -2.70 9.00 -5.78
C GLN A 32 -3.88 8.34 -5.05
N PHE A 33 -4.78 9.14 -4.51
CA PHE A 33 -5.99 8.73 -3.81
C PHE A 33 -6.91 9.92 -3.58
N MET A 34 -8.11 9.65 -3.08
CA MET A 34 -9.03 10.68 -2.57
C MET A 34 -9.70 10.18 -1.28
N TYR A 35 -10.28 11.12 -0.51
CA TYR A 35 -11.04 10.82 0.69
C TYR A 35 -11.94 11.99 1.07
N ALA A 36 -12.93 11.74 1.95
CA ALA A 36 -13.74 12.77 2.59
C ALA A 36 -13.20 13.10 3.98
N TRP A 37 -13.24 14.39 4.30
CA TRP A 37 -13.00 14.98 5.60
C TRP A 37 -14.20 15.83 6.02
N PHE A 38 -14.46 15.97 7.31
CA PHE A 38 -15.62 16.69 7.86
C PHE A 38 -15.14 17.77 8.86
N PRO A 39 -14.60 18.91 8.39
CA PRO A 39 -14.03 19.93 9.27
C PRO A 39 -15.09 20.65 10.11
N GLU A 40 -16.29 20.84 9.57
CA GLU A 40 -17.40 21.60 10.17
C GLU A 40 -18.53 20.71 10.68
N GLY A 41 -18.27 19.40 10.81
CA GLY A 41 -19.27 18.43 11.31
C GLY A 41 -19.89 17.55 10.22
N PRO A 42 -20.83 16.69 10.58
CA PRO A 42 -21.24 15.53 9.79
C PRO A 42 -21.95 15.87 8.47
N LEU A 43 -22.46 17.06 8.30
CA LEU A 43 -23.24 17.46 7.12
C LEU A 43 -22.43 18.23 6.06
N ALA A 44 -21.16 18.56 6.36
CA ALA A 44 -20.32 19.34 5.46
C ALA A 44 -19.05 18.59 5.07
N PRO A 45 -19.13 17.58 4.17
CA PRO A 45 -17.95 16.88 3.71
C PRO A 45 -17.09 17.77 2.82
N GLU A 46 -15.79 17.74 3.03
CA GLU A 46 -14.77 18.26 2.14
C GLU A 46 -14.06 17.06 1.45
N LEU A 47 -14.03 17.07 0.13
CA LEU A 47 -13.31 16.05 -0.65
C LEU A 47 -11.86 16.50 -0.85
N ARG A 48 -10.95 15.61 -0.59
CA ARG A 48 -9.51 15.79 -0.77
C ARG A 48 -8.99 14.85 -1.85
N TYR A 49 -8.43 15.41 -2.92
CA TYR A 49 -7.80 14.65 -4.00
C TYR A 49 -6.30 14.89 -3.93
N VAL A 50 -5.54 13.82 -3.71
CA VAL A 50 -4.08 13.87 -3.63
C VAL A 50 -3.49 13.45 -4.96
N LEU A 51 -2.63 14.28 -5.54
CA LEU A 51 -1.95 14.00 -6.79
C LEU A 51 -0.46 14.33 -6.70
N HIS A 52 0.29 13.70 -7.58
CA HIS A 52 1.72 13.95 -7.74
C HIS A 52 1.98 14.53 -9.13
N PRO A 53 2.45 15.78 -9.23
CA PRO A 53 2.59 16.47 -10.50
C PRO A 53 3.81 16.05 -11.34
N GLY A 54 4.68 15.18 -10.80
CA GLY A 54 5.86 14.69 -11.49
C GLY A 54 7.10 14.66 -10.58
N ARG A 55 8.18 14.08 -11.08
CA ARG A 55 9.42 13.89 -10.32
C ARG A 55 9.99 15.20 -9.79
N GLY A 56 10.37 15.20 -8.52
CA GLY A 56 10.98 16.37 -7.85
C GLY A 56 10.01 17.51 -7.53
N ARG A 57 8.71 17.35 -7.82
CA ARG A 57 7.68 18.34 -7.46
C ARG A 57 6.95 17.91 -6.19
N PRO A 58 6.50 18.85 -5.33
CA PRO A 58 5.73 18.53 -4.15
C PRO A 58 4.36 17.91 -4.51
N PRO A 59 3.80 17.06 -3.64
CA PRO A 59 2.43 16.60 -3.80
C PRO A 59 1.44 17.77 -3.74
N HIS A 60 0.35 17.64 -4.52
CA HIS A 60 -0.75 18.61 -4.49
C HIS A 60 -1.98 17.97 -3.85
N ILE A 61 -2.75 18.78 -3.11
CA ILE A 61 -4.05 18.42 -2.57
C ILE A 61 -5.07 19.40 -3.14
N TRP A 62 -6.03 18.87 -3.90
CA TRP A 62 -7.22 19.63 -4.26
C TRP A 62 -8.28 19.42 -3.20
N ARG A 63 -8.84 20.52 -2.72
CA ARG A 63 -9.98 20.54 -1.81
C ARG A 63 -11.23 20.91 -2.59
N CYS A 64 -12.31 20.17 -2.35
CA CYS A 64 -13.60 20.44 -3.00
C CYS A 64 -14.73 20.30 -1.98
N HIS A 65 -15.57 21.31 -1.91
CA HIS A 65 -16.80 21.30 -1.12
C HIS A 65 -17.97 21.01 -2.06
N PRO A 66 -18.54 19.79 -2.04
CA PRO A 66 -19.57 19.40 -3.00
C PRO A 66 -20.90 20.16 -2.87
N GLY A 67 -21.18 20.77 -1.69
CA GLY A 67 -22.47 21.41 -1.45
C GLY A 67 -23.61 20.41 -1.40
N ASN A 68 -24.76 20.78 -1.96
CA ASN A 68 -25.96 19.93 -1.97
C ASN A 68 -26.05 19.00 -3.19
N GLU A 69 -25.23 19.22 -4.21
CA GLU A 69 -25.23 18.39 -5.41
C GLU A 69 -24.13 17.32 -5.35
N PRO A 70 -24.42 16.10 -5.85
CA PRO A 70 -23.39 15.07 -5.99
C PRO A 70 -22.22 15.55 -6.84
N PRO A 71 -20.96 15.51 -6.33
CA PRO A 71 -19.78 15.87 -7.09
C PRO A 71 -19.60 14.93 -8.29
N PRO A 72 -18.96 15.38 -9.38
CA PRO A 72 -18.69 14.52 -10.52
C PRO A 72 -17.66 13.46 -10.14
N SER A 73 -17.85 12.24 -10.64
CA SER A 73 -16.83 11.19 -10.56
C SER A 73 -15.64 11.52 -11.42
N LEU A 74 -14.44 11.33 -10.91
CA LEU A 74 -13.19 11.42 -11.66
C LEU A 74 -12.73 10.03 -12.19
N ALA A 75 -13.46 8.96 -11.88
CA ALA A 75 -13.08 7.60 -12.26
C ALA A 75 -12.97 7.38 -13.77
N MET A 76 -13.67 8.17 -14.58
CA MET A 76 -13.59 8.11 -16.05
C MET A 76 -12.30 8.73 -16.61
N CYS A 77 -11.70 9.69 -15.94
CA CYS A 77 -10.41 10.29 -16.33
C CYS A 77 -9.23 9.69 -15.57
N ALA A 78 -9.42 9.32 -14.32
CA ALA A 78 -8.42 8.70 -13.47
C ALA A 78 -8.98 7.39 -12.88
N PRO A 79 -8.93 6.26 -13.61
CA PRO A 79 -9.58 5.02 -13.22
C PRO A 79 -9.19 4.52 -11.83
N LEU A 80 -7.98 4.82 -11.38
CA LEU A 80 -7.50 4.46 -10.03
C LEU A 80 -8.39 5.04 -8.91
N LEU A 81 -9.12 6.14 -9.13
CA LEU A 81 -10.00 6.76 -8.14
C LEU A 81 -11.32 6.00 -7.93
N SER A 82 -11.71 5.10 -8.83
CA SER A 82 -12.98 4.37 -8.75
C SER A 82 -13.18 3.68 -7.39
N TRP A 83 -12.18 2.99 -6.87
CA TRP A 83 -12.28 2.33 -5.57
C TRP A 83 -12.30 3.32 -4.40
N TYR A 84 -11.59 4.43 -4.50
CA TYR A 84 -11.61 5.47 -3.45
C TYR A 84 -12.94 6.22 -3.40
N GLU A 85 -13.58 6.48 -4.54
CA GLU A 85 -14.91 7.05 -4.59
C GLU A 85 -15.96 6.10 -3.98
N ARG A 86 -15.92 4.81 -4.33
CA ARG A 86 -16.80 3.78 -3.75
C ARG A 86 -16.57 3.63 -2.24
N GLU A 87 -15.32 3.57 -1.79
CA GLU A 87 -14.99 3.58 -0.36
C GLU A 87 -15.55 4.82 0.35
N THR A 88 -15.45 5.98 -0.28
CA THR A 88 -15.98 7.23 0.26
C THR A 88 -17.51 7.23 0.30
N THR A 89 -18.16 6.63 -0.70
CA THR A 89 -19.61 6.42 -0.68
C THR A 89 -20.01 5.51 0.48
N ASP A 90 -19.39 4.35 0.61
CA ASP A 90 -19.72 3.37 1.64
C ASP A 90 -19.49 3.90 3.08
N LEU A 91 -18.33 4.53 3.29
CA LEU A 91 -17.88 4.88 4.63
C LEU A 91 -18.23 6.31 5.05
N CYS A 92 -18.44 7.22 4.09
CA CYS A 92 -18.70 8.65 4.35
C CYS A 92 -20.03 9.15 3.77
N GLY A 93 -20.76 8.33 3.00
CA GLY A 93 -22.08 8.67 2.47
C GLY A 93 -22.07 9.66 1.29
N VAL A 94 -20.91 9.95 0.70
CA VAL A 94 -20.82 10.87 -0.45
C VAL A 94 -21.03 10.11 -1.75
N VAL A 95 -22.12 10.41 -2.45
CA VAL A 95 -22.46 9.82 -3.75
C VAL A 95 -21.81 10.62 -4.87
N PHE A 96 -21.23 9.95 -5.88
CA PHE A 96 -20.59 10.60 -7.02
C PHE A 96 -21.43 10.45 -8.29
N ARG A 97 -21.69 11.58 -8.98
CA ARG A 97 -22.42 11.58 -10.25
C ARG A 97 -21.55 10.99 -11.37
N GLY A 98 -22.06 9.96 -12.05
CA GLY A 98 -21.35 9.33 -13.16
C GLY A 98 -20.26 8.34 -12.73
N GLN A 99 -20.32 7.81 -11.49
CA GLN A 99 -19.47 6.70 -11.07
C GLN A 99 -19.78 5.45 -11.91
N PRO A 100 -18.80 4.87 -12.63
CA PRO A 100 -19.06 3.77 -13.56
C PRO A 100 -19.46 2.45 -12.88
N LEU A 101 -19.05 2.25 -11.63
CA LEU A 101 -19.34 1.04 -10.83
C LEU A 101 -19.85 1.44 -9.44
N PRO A 102 -21.13 1.80 -9.31
CA PRO A 102 -21.68 2.34 -8.06
C PRO A 102 -21.95 1.31 -6.95
N GLN A 103 -21.63 0.03 -7.18
CA GLN A 103 -21.86 -1.02 -6.17
C GLN A 103 -20.98 -0.80 -4.93
N PRO A 104 -21.39 -1.24 -3.73
CA PRO A 104 -20.59 -1.23 -2.52
C PRO A 104 -19.23 -1.92 -2.72
N LEU A 105 -18.21 -1.40 -2.06
CA LEU A 105 -16.84 -1.94 -2.10
C LEU A 105 -16.41 -2.49 -0.75
N VAL A 106 -16.52 -1.67 0.30
CA VAL A 106 -16.04 -1.98 1.66
C VAL A 106 -17.12 -2.63 2.50
N LEU A 107 -18.33 -2.11 2.42
CA LEU A 107 -19.49 -2.75 3.04
C LEU A 107 -19.92 -3.93 2.18
N LEU A 108 -20.09 -5.09 2.82
CA LEU A 108 -20.57 -6.28 2.11
C LEU A 108 -21.99 -6.02 1.59
N PRO A 109 -22.34 -6.54 0.41
CA PRO A 109 -23.72 -6.51 -0.07
C PRO A 109 -24.67 -7.02 1.01
N GLY A 110 -25.84 -6.40 1.15
CA GLY A 110 -26.78 -6.72 2.25
C GLY A 110 -26.46 -6.08 3.60
N THR A 111 -25.34 -5.34 3.72
CA THR A 111 -25.07 -4.54 4.92
C THR A 111 -25.88 -3.25 4.89
N THR A 112 -26.62 -2.99 5.97
CA THR A 112 -27.30 -1.71 6.23
C THR A 112 -26.67 -1.04 7.45
N ALA A 113 -26.56 0.28 7.39
CA ALA A 113 -26.05 1.11 8.48
C ALA A 113 -27.02 2.28 8.71
N ASP A 114 -27.28 2.61 9.96
CA ASP A 114 -28.09 3.78 10.33
C ASP A 114 -27.41 5.10 9.97
N ARG A 115 -26.08 5.07 9.80
CA ARG A 115 -25.25 6.18 9.35
C ARG A 115 -23.94 5.66 8.74
N PRO A 116 -23.27 6.42 7.84
CA PRO A 116 -21.99 6.01 7.29
C PRO A 116 -20.90 5.93 8.38
N PRO A 117 -20.07 4.88 8.38
CA PRO A 117 -19.15 4.57 9.51
C PRO A 117 -18.09 5.61 9.84
N LEU A 118 -17.66 6.43 8.89
CA LEU A 118 -16.61 7.45 9.08
C LEU A 118 -17.14 8.88 9.16
N VAL A 119 -18.46 9.07 9.17
CA VAL A 119 -19.05 10.36 9.51
C VAL A 119 -18.89 10.62 11.01
N PRO A 120 -18.43 11.81 11.44
CA PRO A 120 -18.22 12.14 12.86
C PRO A 120 -19.45 11.89 13.74
N GLY A 121 -19.25 11.25 14.90
CA GLY A 121 -20.30 10.96 15.87
C GLY A 121 -20.22 9.52 16.42
N PRO A 122 -21.29 8.97 17.05
CA PRO A 122 -21.27 7.64 17.63
C PRO A 122 -21.05 6.55 16.58
N LEU A 123 -20.62 5.37 17.02
CA LEU A 123 -20.47 4.22 16.13
C LEU A 123 -21.84 3.85 15.53
N PRO A 124 -21.89 3.55 14.20
CA PRO A 124 -23.13 3.14 13.57
C PRO A 124 -23.57 1.77 14.06
N HIS A 125 -24.89 1.56 14.04
CA HIS A 125 -25.44 0.23 14.14
C HIS A 125 -25.41 -0.40 12.74
N LEU A 126 -24.65 -1.49 12.60
CA LEU A 126 -24.57 -2.26 11.37
C LEU A 126 -25.42 -3.53 11.49
N SER A 127 -26.26 -3.79 10.52
CA SER A 127 -26.93 -5.07 10.36
C SER A 127 -26.57 -5.68 9.01
N TYR A 128 -26.49 -7.01 8.97
CA TYR A 128 -26.15 -7.76 7.77
C TYR A 128 -27.21 -8.82 7.48
N THR A 129 -27.79 -8.74 6.31
CA THR A 129 -28.75 -9.74 5.82
C THR A 129 -28.18 -10.35 4.54
N PRO A 130 -27.69 -11.60 4.58
CA PRO A 130 -27.20 -12.27 3.38
C PRO A 130 -28.26 -12.32 2.29
N SER A 131 -27.88 -11.99 1.06
CA SER A 131 -28.76 -12.11 -0.11
C SER A 131 -28.15 -13.09 -1.11
N PRO A 132 -28.95 -14.00 -1.70
CA PRO A 132 -28.49 -14.86 -2.80
C PRO A 132 -28.03 -14.08 -4.04
N GLN A 133 -28.42 -12.80 -4.15
CA GLN A 133 -28.05 -11.91 -5.26
C GLN A 133 -26.66 -11.27 -5.07
N ASP A 134 -25.94 -11.59 -3.98
CA ASP A 134 -24.64 -11.00 -3.65
C ASP A 134 -23.49 -11.51 -4.53
N LEU A 135 -23.72 -12.56 -5.33
CA LEU A 135 -22.76 -12.99 -6.35
C LEU A 135 -22.95 -12.13 -7.61
N PRO A 136 -21.86 -11.58 -8.16
CA PRO A 136 -21.93 -10.84 -9.41
C PRO A 136 -22.57 -11.72 -10.50
N GLN A 137 -23.60 -11.21 -11.15
CA GLN A 137 -24.19 -11.88 -12.30
C GLN A 137 -23.53 -11.35 -13.57
N LEU A 138 -22.88 -12.22 -14.34
CA LEU A 138 -22.48 -11.90 -15.69
C LEU A 138 -23.75 -11.89 -16.55
N GLY A 139 -24.22 -10.69 -16.89
CA GLY A 139 -25.38 -10.53 -17.76
C GLY A 139 -25.18 -11.26 -19.11
N GLY A 140 -26.07 -12.13 -19.45
CA GLY A 140 -26.15 -12.76 -20.78
C GLY A 140 -25.34 -14.04 -20.98
N THR A 141 -24.66 -14.60 -20.00
CA THR A 141 -23.97 -15.89 -20.12
C THR A 141 -24.75 -17.03 -19.51
N THR A 142 -25.79 -17.49 -20.21
CA THR A 142 -26.39 -18.80 -20.01
C THR A 142 -25.75 -19.85 -20.94
N ARG A 143 -24.39 -19.81 -21.07
CA ARG A 143 -23.68 -20.84 -21.83
C ARG A 143 -23.47 -22.03 -20.91
N GLU A 144 -23.90 -23.21 -21.34
CA GLU A 144 -23.77 -24.47 -20.58
C GLU A 144 -22.33 -24.86 -20.29
N ASP A 145 -21.39 -24.31 -21.03
CA ASP A 145 -19.94 -24.53 -20.92
C ASP A 145 -19.25 -23.60 -19.90
N VAL A 146 -19.89 -22.56 -19.36
CA VAL A 146 -19.34 -21.66 -18.37
C VAL A 146 -19.70 -22.11 -16.96
N GLN A 147 -18.66 -22.38 -16.17
CA GLN A 147 -18.81 -22.80 -14.78
C GLN A 147 -18.50 -21.63 -13.83
N LEU A 148 -19.15 -21.64 -12.67
CA LEU A 148 -18.97 -20.67 -11.60
C LEU A 148 -18.27 -21.34 -10.41
N LEU A 149 -17.14 -20.80 -9.97
CA LEU A 149 -16.42 -21.25 -8.78
C LEU A 149 -16.30 -20.09 -7.76
N PRO A 150 -17.08 -20.11 -6.67
CA PRO A 150 -16.82 -19.27 -5.51
C PRO A 150 -15.70 -19.90 -4.67
N PHE A 151 -14.60 -19.17 -4.51
CA PHE A 151 -13.43 -19.62 -3.77
C PHE A 151 -13.19 -18.72 -2.53
N GLY A 152 -13.62 -19.19 -1.38
CA GLY A 152 -13.64 -18.44 -0.11
C GLY A 152 -15.07 -18.21 0.39
N PRO A 153 -15.30 -17.30 1.37
CA PRO A 153 -14.33 -16.42 2.03
C PRO A 153 -13.38 -17.12 3.00
N ILE A 154 -13.61 -18.40 3.33
CA ILE A 154 -12.73 -19.23 4.15
C ILE A 154 -12.09 -20.28 3.24
N ARG A 155 -10.76 -20.30 3.21
CA ARG A 155 -9.96 -21.23 2.40
C ARG A 155 -8.93 -21.94 3.27
N ALA A 156 -8.65 -23.21 2.96
CA ALA A 156 -7.80 -24.05 3.79
C ALA A 156 -6.32 -23.60 3.85
N ASP A 157 -5.81 -23.01 2.77
CA ASP A 157 -4.40 -22.64 2.58
C ASP A 157 -4.12 -21.15 2.74
N VAL A 158 -5.17 -20.33 2.97
CA VAL A 158 -5.06 -18.87 3.01
C VAL A 158 -5.54 -18.34 4.36
N LEU A 159 -4.65 -17.61 5.04
CA LEU A 159 -4.91 -17.06 6.37
C LEU A 159 -5.83 -15.83 6.35
N GLU A 160 -6.03 -15.20 5.19
CA GLU A 160 -6.80 -13.97 5.05
C GLU A 160 -8.12 -14.22 4.32
N SER A 161 -9.24 -13.80 4.94
CA SER A 161 -10.58 -14.02 4.38
C SER A 161 -10.85 -13.11 3.19
N ALA A 162 -11.10 -13.71 2.04
CA ALA A 162 -11.54 -13.05 0.81
C ALA A 162 -12.35 -14.05 -0.02
N LEU A 163 -13.40 -13.57 -0.71
CA LEU A 163 -14.15 -14.38 -1.64
C LEU A 163 -13.72 -14.02 -3.06
N PHE A 164 -13.25 -15.02 -3.80
CA PHE A 164 -12.91 -14.89 -5.20
C PHE A 164 -13.90 -15.70 -6.04
N THR A 165 -14.58 -15.02 -6.92
CA THR A 165 -15.54 -15.66 -7.80
C THR A 165 -14.95 -15.75 -9.20
N PHE A 166 -14.85 -16.97 -9.71
CA PHE A 166 -14.34 -17.26 -11.04
C PHE A 166 -15.48 -17.72 -11.95
N TRP A 167 -15.55 -17.18 -13.13
CA TRP A 167 -16.29 -17.74 -14.27
C TRP A 167 -15.27 -18.31 -15.23
N TYR A 168 -15.33 -19.59 -15.53
CA TYR A 168 -14.33 -20.28 -16.33
C TYR A 168 -14.96 -21.30 -17.29
N ALA A 169 -14.25 -21.57 -18.39
CA ALA A 169 -14.59 -22.60 -19.35
C ALA A 169 -13.35 -23.47 -19.59
N GLY A 170 -13.44 -24.78 -19.30
CA GLY A 170 -12.28 -25.65 -19.24
C GLY A 170 -11.26 -25.16 -18.21
N GLU A 171 -10.08 -24.77 -18.64
CA GLU A 171 -9.01 -24.22 -17.77
C GLU A 171 -8.89 -22.69 -17.86
N THR A 172 -9.66 -22.03 -18.74
CA THR A 172 -9.53 -20.59 -18.98
C THR A 172 -10.48 -19.79 -18.08
N ILE A 173 -9.92 -18.82 -17.35
CA ILE A 173 -10.69 -17.87 -16.55
C ILE A 173 -11.23 -16.78 -17.46
N LEU A 174 -12.56 -16.75 -17.64
CA LEU A 174 -13.25 -15.75 -18.45
C LEU A 174 -13.50 -14.45 -17.70
N HIS A 175 -13.83 -14.57 -16.40
CA HIS A 175 -14.03 -13.41 -15.53
C HIS A 175 -13.64 -13.74 -14.09
N TYR A 176 -13.16 -12.72 -13.37
CA TYR A 176 -12.72 -12.81 -11.99
C TYR A 176 -13.23 -11.63 -11.19
N HIS A 177 -13.88 -11.91 -10.06
CA HIS A 177 -14.39 -10.88 -9.15
C HIS A 177 -13.90 -11.11 -7.71
N PRO A 178 -13.01 -10.24 -7.18
CA PRO A 178 -12.54 -10.33 -5.79
C PRO A 178 -13.43 -9.51 -4.85
N GLN A 179 -13.87 -10.12 -3.75
CA GLN A 179 -14.47 -9.45 -2.59
C GLN A 179 -13.50 -9.56 -1.41
N LEU A 180 -12.85 -8.46 -1.04
CA LEU A 180 -11.68 -8.45 -0.16
C LEU A 180 -11.96 -7.98 1.26
N PHE A 181 -13.13 -7.34 1.50
CA PHE A 181 -13.33 -6.55 2.72
C PHE A 181 -13.93 -7.33 3.90
N PHE A 182 -14.01 -8.66 3.83
CA PHE A 182 -14.36 -9.53 4.96
C PHE A 182 -13.44 -9.33 6.19
N LYS A 183 -12.22 -8.82 5.98
CA LYS A 183 -11.26 -8.46 7.04
C LYS A 183 -11.20 -6.95 7.32
N HIS A 184 -12.21 -6.18 6.96
CA HIS A 184 -12.23 -4.76 7.29
C HIS A 184 -12.27 -4.57 8.81
N ARG A 185 -11.24 -3.90 9.36
CA ARG A 185 -11.03 -3.72 10.81
C ARG A 185 -11.38 -2.32 11.29
N GLY A 186 -11.79 -1.44 10.37
CA GLY A 186 -12.09 -0.04 10.67
C GLY A 186 -10.86 0.72 11.20
N MET A 187 -9.67 0.44 10.67
CA MET A 187 -8.43 1.02 11.19
C MET A 187 -8.46 2.55 11.19
N GLU A 188 -9.02 3.18 10.16
CA GLU A 188 -9.13 4.64 10.08
C GLU A 188 -9.96 5.20 11.23
N ARG A 189 -11.07 4.55 11.58
CA ARG A 189 -11.91 4.94 12.73
C ARG A 189 -11.20 4.76 14.07
N ARG A 190 -10.36 3.72 14.21
CA ARG A 190 -9.62 3.43 15.45
C ARG A 190 -8.56 4.48 15.79
N PHE A 191 -8.13 5.28 14.83
CA PHE A 191 -7.23 6.40 15.10
C PHE A 191 -7.92 7.58 15.78
N GLU A 192 -9.23 7.74 15.61
CA GLU A 192 -9.96 8.90 16.13
C GLU A 192 -9.83 9.01 17.66
N ALA A 193 -9.70 10.22 18.15
CA ALA A 193 -9.49 10.60 19.56
C ALA A 193 -8.17 10.10 20.19
N LEU A 194 -7.32 9.35 19.47
CA LEU A 194 -6.00 8.99 19.99
C LEU A 194 -5.06 10.19 19.99
N SER A 195 -4.09 10.17 20.91
CA SER A 195 -2.94 11.07 20.78
C SER A 195 -2.06 10.66 19.58
N PRO A 196 -1.39 11.60 18.90
CA PRO A 196 -0.49 11.28 17.78
C PRO A 196 0.59 10.24 18.12
N MET A 197 1.03 10.19 19.38
CA MET A 197 2.00 9.22 19.88
C MET A 197 1.44 7.78 19.92
N LEU A 198 0.17 7.62 20.34
CA LEU A 198 -0.52 6.32 20.34
C LEU A 198 -0.88 5.89 18.91
N GLY A 199 -1.19 6.85 18.04
CA GLY A 199 -1.40 6.59 16.62
C GLY A 199 -0.21 5.87 15.95
N ALA A 200 1.03 6.17 16.33
CA ALA A 200 2.21 5.45 15.82
C ALA A 200 2.18 3.95 16.17
N VAL A 201 1.72 3.61 17.38
CA VAL A 201 1.56 2.20 17.81
C VAL A 201 0.47 1.47 17.01
N LEU A 202 -0.59 2.19 16.63
CA LEU A 202 -1.66 1.64 15.80
C LEU A 202 -1.20 1.49 14.34
N ALA A 203 -0.43 2.45 13.81
CA ALA A 203 0.13 2.42 12.46
C ALA A 203 0.99 1.16 12.20
N GLU A 204 1.80 0.72 13.20
CA GLU A 204 2.56 -0.53 13.13
C GLU A 204 1.69 -1.79 12.91
N ARG A 205 0.38 -1.70 13.10
CA ARG A 205 -0.57 -2.81 13.08
C ARG A 205 -1.57 -2.76 11.92
N VAL A 206 -1.51 -1.73 11.10
CA VAL A 206 -2.33 -1.62 9.87
C VAL A 206 -2.00 -2.76 8.92
N SER A 207 -0.70 -3.04 8.74
CA SER A 207 -0.23 -4.23 8.03
C SER A 207 0.74 -4.99 8.92
N GLY A 208 0.48 -6.29 9.16
CA GLY A 208 1.27 -7.10 10.08
C GLY A 208 2.75 -7.22 9.70
N ILE A 209 3.06 -7.10 8.43
CA ILE A 209 4.39 -7.28 7.83
C ILE A 209 4.97 -5.98 7.25
N GLY A 210 4.27 -4.87 7.36
CA GLY A 210 4.68 -3.54 6.90
C GLY A 210 4.74 -2.53 8.05
N SER A 211 5.17 -2.95 9.23
CA SER A 211 5.10 -2.14 10.45
C SER A 211 5.96 -0.88 10.39
N VAL A 212 7.17 -0.97 9.83
CA VAL A 212 8.09 0.18 9.72
C VAL A 212 7.57 1.22 8.74
N ALA A 213 7.27 0.81 7.51
CA ALA A 213 6.90 1.76 6.47
C ALA A 213 5.54 2.43 6.73
N HIS A 214 4.54 1.70 7.29
CA HIS A 214 3.29 2.32 7.72
C HIS A 214 3.49 3.33 8.85
N THR A 215 4.35 3.01 9.84
CA THR A 215 4.66 3.93 10.92
C THR A 215 5.46 5.14 10.41
N LEU A 216 6.38 4.95 9.47
CA LEU A 216 7.10 6.06 8.83
C LEU A 216 6.15 7.01 8.12
N ALA A 217 5.28 6.49 7.25
CA ALA A 217 4.30 7.33 6.54
C ALA A 217 3.39 8.10 7.51
N TYR A 218 2.95 7.43 8.59
CA TYR A 218 2.18 8.08 9.65
C TYR A 218 2.98 9.15 10.39
N CYS A 219 4.21 8.84 10.80
CA CYS A 219 5.06 9.80 11.51
C CYS A 219 5.39 11.02 10.65
N HIS A 220 5.67 10.83 9.36
CA HIS A 220 5.88 11.95 8.42
C HIS A 220 4.64 12.86 8.33
N ALA A 221 3.43 12.28 8.35
CA ALA A 221 2.19 13.09 8.35
C ALA A 221 2.05 13.90 9.67
N VAL A 222 2.31 13.28 10.81
CA VAL A 222 2.26 13.97 12.12
C VAL A 222 3.36 15.02 12.23
N GLU A 223 4.56 14.73 11.76
CA GLU A 223 5.71 15.64 11.75
C GLU A 223 5.45 16.84 10.83
N ALA A 224 4.82 16.62 9.67
CA ALA A 224 4.36 17.71 8.80
C ALA A 224 3.30 18.59 9.48
N ALA A 225 2.29 17.98 10.15
CA ALA A 225 1.28 18.70 10.90
C ALA A 225 1.85 19.51 12.09
N ALA A 226 3.01 19.10 12.61
CA ALA A 226 3.69 19.73 13.75
C ALA A 226 4.78 20.73 13.33
N ASP A 227 5.09 20.82 12.04
CA ASP A 227 6.30 21.51 11.53
C ASP A 227 7.55 21.07 12.30
N CYS A 228 7.70 19.74 12.46
CA CYS A 228 8.68 19.13 13.35
C CYS A 228 9.90 18.66 12.56
N GLU A 229 11.06 19.25 12.84
CA GLU A 229 12.33 18.82 12.27
C GLU A 229 12.86 17.59 13.02
N VAL A 230 13.00 16.48 12.31
CA VAL A 230 13.53 15.21 12.86
C VAL A 230 15.06 15.24 12.84
N PRO A 231 15.74 14.84 13.93
CA PRO A 231 17.20 14.81 13.97
C PRO A 231 17.80 13.94 12.86
N ARG A 232 18.87 14.42 12.22
CA ARG A 232 19.52 13.74 11.08
C ARG A 232 19.93 12.30 11.40
N ARG A 233 20.47 12.03 12.59
CA ARG A 233 20.78 10.67 13.04
C ARG A 233 19.53 9.76 13.00
N ALA A 234 18.40 10.26 13.48
CA ALA A 234 17.16 9.51 13.51
C ALA A 234 16.62 9.21 12.09
N THR A 235 16.74 10.17 11.16
CA THR A 235 16.30 9.95 9.76
C THR A 235 17.16 8.89 9.06
N TRP A 236 18.46 8.86 9.32
CA TRP A 236 19.36 7.82 8.80
C TRP A 236 19.05 6.44 9.38
N LEU A 237 18.81 6.35 10.68
CA LEU A 237 18.44 5.08 11.34
C LEU A 237 17.06 4.58 10.88
N ARG A 238 16.11 5.47 10.58
CA ARG A 238 14.83 5.11 9.98
C ARG A 238 14.99 4.44 8.60
N VAL A 239 15.99 4.86 7.80
CA VAL A 239 16.32 4.18 6.53
C VAL A 239 16.82 2.76 6.81
N VAL A 240 17.70 2.54 7.78
CA VAL A 240 18.14 1.19 8.15
C VAL A 240 16.94 0.28 8.47
N LEU A 241 16.00 0.78 9.28
CA LEU A 241 14.81 0.00 9.65
C LEU A 241 13.91 -0.29 8.45
N ALA A 242 13.71 0.69 7.55
CA ALA A 242 12.89 0.52 6.36
C ALA A 242 13.49 -0.50 5.37
N GLU A 243 14.82 -0.47 5.18
CA GLU A 243 15.48 -1.41 4.29
C GLU A 243 15.58 -2.81 4.91
N LEU A 244 15.72 -2.95 6.23
CA LEU A 244 15.58 -4.24 6.93
C LEU A 244 14.16 -4.82 6.78
N GLU A 245 13.12 -3.98 6.83
CA GLU A 245 11.75 -4.41 6.55
C GLU A 245 11.61 -4.91 5.10
N ARG A 246 12.21 -4.23 4.14
CA ARG A 246 12.20 -4.60 2.72
C ARG A 246 12.85 -5.96 2.51
N ILE A 247 14.01 -6.20 3.10
CA ILE A 247 14.75 -7.47 2.98
C ILE A 247 13.88 -8.65 3.40
N TYR A 248 13.36 -8.68 4.63
CA TYR A 248 12.62 -9.87 5.09
C TYR A 248 11.30 -10.07 4.34
N ASN A 249 10.65 -8.98 3.90
CA ASN A 249 9.43 -9.09 3.08
C ASN A 249 9.69 -9.68 1.71
N HIS A 250 10.81 -9.30 1.05
CA HIS A 250 11.14 -9.87 -0.25
C HIS A 250 11.60 -11.32 -0.13
N LEU A 251 12.31 -11.69 0.93
CA LEU A 251 12.66 -13.10 1.22
C LEU A 251 11.42 -13.96 1.46
N HIS A 252 10.44 -13.45 2.23
CA HIS A 252 9.14 -14.10 2.40
C HIS A 252 8.43 -14.30 1.06
N TYR A 253 8.39 -13.25 0.23
CA TYR A 253 7.79 -13.30 -1.09
C TYR A 253 8.43 -14.36 -1.98
N LEU A 254 9.75 -14.43 -2.05
CA LEU A 254 10.48 -15.40 -2.88
C LEU A 254 10.19 -16.84 -2.45
N GLY A 255 10.19 -17.11 -1.14
CA GLY A 255 9.83 -18.42 -0.59
C GLY A 255 8.38 -18.80 -0.90
N HIS A 256 7.45 -17.85 -0.81
CA HIS A 256 6.04 -18.08 -1.13
C HIS A 256 5.82 -18.30 -2.64
N LEU A 257 6.52 -17.56 -3.48
CA LEU A 257 6.45 -17.78 -4.94
C LEU A 257 6.97 -19.16 -5.33
N CYS A 258 8.06 -19.64 -4.69
CA CYS A 258 8.54 -21.01 -4.87
C CYS A 258 7.51 -22.05 -4.42
N HIS A 259 6.75 -21.79 -3.36
CA HIS A 259 5.66 -22.65 -2.92
C HIS A 259 4.62 -22.84 -4.04
N THR A 260 4.17 -21.75 -4.67
CA THR A 260 3.13 -21.80 -5.72
C THR A 260 3.60 -22.45 -7.02
N THR A 261 4.91 -22.41 -7.32
CA THR A 261 5.51 -23.14 -8.45
C THR A 261 5.94 -24.58 -8.11
N SER A 262 5.60 -25.07 -6.90
CA SER A 262 5.97 -26.39 -6.38
C SER A 262 7.48 -26.63 -6.21
N LEU A 263 8.30 -25.57 -6.21
CA LEU A 263 9.75 -25.66 -5.95
C LEU A 263 10.03 -25.73 -4.44
N LYS A 264 9.85 -26.93 -3.85
CA LYS A 264 9.91 -27.13 -2.39
C LYS A 264 11.26 -26.79 -1.75
N VAL A 265 12.37 -27.05 -2.44
CA VAL A 265 13.72 -26.67 -1.97
C VAL A 265 13.85 -25.14 -1.93
N GLY A 266 13.40 -24.45 -2.97
CA GLY A 266 13.37 -22.99 -3.01
C GLY A 266 12.47 -22.39 -1.95
N GLU A 267 11.31 -22.97 -1.68
CA GLU A 267 10.41 -22.58 -0.58
C GLU A 267 11.10 -22.69 0.79
N ALA A 268 11.72 -23.85 1.07
CA ALA A 268 12.40 -24.09 2.35
C ALA A 268 13.57 -23.12 2.57
N GLN A 269 14.37 -22.86 1.54
CA GLN A 269 15.49 -21.94 1.60
C GLN A 269 15.03 -20.48 1.73
N GLY A 270 14.00 -20.07 1.00
CA GLY A 270 13.39 -18.75 1.15
C GLY A 270 12.89 -18.49 2.58
N LYS A 271 12.20 -19.46 3.19
CA LYS A 271 11.74 -19.39 4.59
C LYS A 271 12.90 -19.34 5.58
N TYR A 272 13.98 -20.08 5.34
CA TYR A 272 15.19 -20.02 6.16
C TYR A 272 15.85 -18.65 6.12
N LEU A 273 15.99 -18.05 4.93
CA LEU A 273 16.54 -16.70 4.76
C LEU A 273 15.65 -15.63 5.38
N GLU A 274 14.34 -15.74 5.22
CA GLU A 274 13.35 -14.87 5.89
C GLU A 274 13.51 -14.90 7.40
N GLU A 275 13.63 -16.10 7.99
CA GLU A 275 13.84 -16.26 9.42
C GLU A 275 15.19 -15.68 9.87
N SER A 276 16.25 -15.90 9.09
CA SER A 276 17.57 -15.31 9.36
C SER A 276 17.52 -13.79 9.40
N ALA A 277 16.81 -13.15 8.44
CA ALA A 277 16.59 -11.71 8.43
C ALA A 277 15.77 -11.25 9.64
N LYS A 278 14.72 -11.98 10.03
CA LYS A 278 13.91 -11.65 11.23
C LYS A 278 14.70 -11.80 12.54
N GLN A 279 15.66 -12.71 12.62
CA GLN A 279 16.58 -12.80 13.76
C GLN A 279 17.53 -11.60 13.82
N ILE A 280 18.03 -11.14 12.67
CA ILE A 280 18.79 -9.88 12.60
C ILE A 280 17.93 -8.72 13.10
N ASN A 281 16.70 -8.59 12.64
CA ASN A 281 15.76 -7.57 13.08
C ASN A 281 15.52 -7.61 14.60
N CYS A 282 15.39 -8.81 15.16
CA CYS A 282 15.20 -8.99 16.61
C CYS A 282 16.42 -8.49 17.41
N ARG A 283 17.64 -8.77 16.94
CA ARG A 283 18.87 -8.26 17.58
C ARG A 283 18.97 -6.76 17.50
N VAL A 284 18.56 -6.15 16.38
CA VAL A 284 18.61 -4.69 16.16
C VAL A 284 17.55 -3.96 16.99
N SER A 285 16.33 -4.51 17.05
CA SER A 285 15.17 -3.77 17.56
C SER A 285 14.49 -4.38 18.78
N GLY A 286 14.83 -5.62 19.16
CA GLY A 286 14.07 -6.41 20.14
C GLY A 286 12.75 -6.98 19.58
N SER A 287 12.47 -6.77 18.29
CA SER A 287 11.26 -7.27 17.60
C SER A 287 11.62 -7.85 16.24
N ARG A 288 11.15 -9.04 15.93
CA ARG A 288 11.32 -9.70 14.62
C ARG A 288 10.75 -8.85 13.46
N LEU A 289 9.74 -8.02 13.76
CA LEU A 289 9.04 -7.15 12.83
C LEU A 289 9.40 -5.66 13.02
N LEU A 290 10.51 -5.35 13.70
CA LEU A 290 11.06 -3.99 13.90
C LEU A 290 10.10 -3.02 14.60
N ARG A 291 9.16 -3.50 15.41
CA ARG A 291 8.16 -2.68 16.11
C ARG A 291 8.72 -1.96 17.32
N GLY A 292 8.09 -0.83 17.67
CA GLY A 292 8.32 -0.10 18.92
C GLY A 292 9.53 0.84 18.90
N LEU A 293 10.16 1.09 17.73
CA LEU A 293 11.27 2.01 17.62
C LEU A 293 10.88 3.39 17.08
N ILE A 294 10.06 3.42 16.02
CA ILE A 294 9.73 4.67 15.33
C ILE A 294 8.61 5.39 16.06
N THR A 295 8.73 6.70 16.15
CA THR A 295 7.75 7.57 16.81
C THR A 295 7.79 8.96 16.17
N PRO A 296 6.75 9.78 16.24
CA PRO A 296 6.83 11.16 15.82
C PRO A 296 8.00 11.90 16.45
N GLY A 297 8.73 12.62 15.62
CA GLY A 297 9.96 13.34 16.02
C GLY A 297 11.24 12.49 16.05
N GLY A 298 11.22 11.19 15.69
CA GLY A 298 12.43 10.37 15.62
C GLY A 298 12.28 8.92 16.03
N LEU A 299 13.16 8.46 16.92
CA LEU A 299 13.19 7.11 17.49
C LEU A 299 13.03 7.14 19.00
N ARG A 300 12.41 6.11 19.56
CA ARG A 300 12.24 5.96 21.03
C ARG A 300 13.51 5.56 21.74
N ARG A 301 14.39 4.82 21.08
CA ARG A 301 15.68 4.33 21.61
C ARG A 301 16.64 4.00 20.48
N GLU A 302 17.92 3.87 20.81
CA GLU A 302 18.98 3.47 19.89
C GLU A 302 18.81 2.01 19.44
N PRO A 303 18.82 1.71 18.12
CA PRO A 303 18.92 0.36 17.61
C PRO A 303 20.29 -0.27 17.95
N GLN A 304 20.34 -1.57 18.17
CA GLN A 304 21.57 -2.32 18.43
C GLN A 304 22.25 -2.70 17.10
N LEU A 305 23.27 -1.94 16.71
CA LEU A 305 23.88 -2.10 15.37
C LEU A 305 25.16 -2.97 15.36
N ALA A 306 25.72 -3.32 16.53
CA ALA A 306 27.03 -3.97 16.64
C ALA A 306 27.18 -5.25 15.80
N THR A 307 26.13 -6.08 15.69
CA THR A 307 26.15 -7.34 14.94
C THR A 307 25.53 -7.24 13.54
N LEU A 308 25.03 -6.05 13.16
CA LEU A 308 24.24 -5.89 11.93
C LEU A 308 25.10 -6.13 10.68
N VAL A 309 26.29 -5.56 10.60
CA VAL A 309 27.16 -5.68 9.43
C VAL A 309 27.54 -7.14 9.16
N ALA A 310 27.96 -7.87 10.21
CA ALA A 310 28.31 -9.29 10.09
C ALA A 310 27.07 -10.16 9.72
N GLY A 311 25.93 -9.85 10.33
CA GLY A 311 24.67 -10.55 10.02
C GLY A 311 24.23 -10.35 8.56
N LEU A 312 24.33 -9.13 8.05
CA LEU A 312 24.00 -8.82 6.65
C LEU A 312 25.00 -9.45 5.68
N ALA A 313 26.29 -9.48 5.98
CA ALA A 313 27.29 -10.11 5.11
C ALA A 313 27.03 -11.61 4.93
N ARG A 314 26.68 -12.31 6.03
CA ARG A 314 26.27 -13.71 5.97
C ARG A 314 24.99 -13.90 5.16
N LEU A 315 23.96 -13.12 5.46
CA LEU A 315 22.66 -13.19 4.75
C LEU A 315 22.84 -12.96 3.26
N GLU A 316 23.64 -11.97 2.85
CA GLU A 316 23.93 -11.65 1.46
C GLU A 316 24.62 -12.82 0.73
N SER A 317 25.64 -13.43 1.35
CA SER A 317 26.31 -14.60 0.76
C SER A 317 25.37 -15.78 0.56
N GLU A 318 24.48 -16.04 1.51
CA GLU A 318 23.46 -17.09 1.40
C GLU A 318 22.39 -16.72 0.36
N PHE A 319 22.02 -15.45 0.27
CA PHE A 319 21.04 -14.94 -0.70
C PHE A 319 21.58 -14.97 -2.13
N HIS A 320 22.85 -14.68 -2.38
CA HIS A 320 23.47 -14.86 -3.71
C HIS A 320 23.27 -16.28 -4.22
N ARG A 321 23.63 -17.29 -3.42
CA ARG A 321 23.45 -18.69 -3.80
C ARG A 321 21.99 -19.05 -4.08
N TYR A 322 21.08 -18.50 -3.29
CA TYR A 322 19.65 -18.70 -3.49
C TYR A 322 19.15 -18.07 -4.82
N ALA A 323 19.56 -16.85 -5.10
CA ALA A 323 19.21 -16.16 -6.34
C ALA A 323 19.75 -16.90 -7.57
N ASP A 324 21.00 -17.39 -7.51
CA ASP A 324 21.62 -18.21 -8.57
C ASP A 324 20.86 -19.52 -8.79
N GLN A 325 20.43 -20.17 -7.73
CA GLN A 325 19.63 -21.41 -7.82
C GLN A 325 18.26 -21.15 -8.45
N LEU A 326 17.60 -20.06 -8.11
CA LEU A 326 16.33 -19.67 -8.74
C LEU A 326 16.51 -19.40 -10.23
N ALA A 327 17.58 -18.70 -10.59
CA ALA A 327 17.91 -18.39 -12.00
C ALA A 327 18.27 -19.62 -12.82
N ALA A 328 18.80 -20.69 -12.19
CA ALA A 328 19.16 -21.94 -12.84
C ALA A 328 18.02 -22.98 -12.90
N THR A 329 16.87 -22.73 -12.22
CA THR A 329 15.77 -23.69 -12.15
C THR A 329 14.75 -23.44 -13.25
N THR A 330 14.93 -24.09 -14.40
CA THR A 330 14.10 -23.91 -15.61
C THR A 330 12.62 -24.14 -15.35
N SER A 331 12.25 -25.19 -14.63
CA SER A 331 10.85 -25.50 -14.32
C SER A 331 10.14 -24.42 -13.48
N HIS A 332 10.89 -23.68 -12.65
CA HIS A 332 10.38 -22.52 -11.93
C HIS A 332 10.21 -21.34 -12.85
N LEU A 333 11.22 -21.06 -13.69
CA LEU A 333 11.20 -19.94 -14.63
C LEU A 333 10.08 -20.08 -15.65
N ASP A 334 9.88 -21.28 -16.21
CA ASP A 334 8.81 -21.55 -17.19
C ASP A 334 7.41 -21.24 -16.64
N ARG A 335 7.20 -21.45 -15.33
CA ARG A 335 5.93 -21.14 -14.66
C ARG A 335 5.76 -19.63 -14.36
N LEU A 336 6.84 -18.85 -14.32
CA LEU A 336 6.80 -17.41 -14.05
C LEU A 336 6.70 -16.57 -15.31
N MET A 337 7.38 -17.00 -16.39
CA MET A 337 7.39 -16.30 -17.67
C MET A 337 5.99 -16.29 -18.28
N THR A 338 5.57 -15.11 -18.75
CA THR A 338 4.23 -14.86 -19.31
C THR A 338 3.05 -15.01 -18.34
N THR A 339 3.28 -15.40 -17.08
CA THR A 339 2.22 -15.51 -16.09
C THR A 339 1.85 -14.14 -15.52
N GLY A 340 0.57 -13.78 -15.61
CA GLY A 340 0.01 -12.57 -15.02
C GLY A 340 0.62 -11.28 -15.57
N VAL A 341 0.69 -11.15 -16.89
CA VAL A 341 1.24 -9.98 -17.57
C VAL A 341 0.43 -8.73 -17.28
N LEU A 342 1.10 -7.68 -16.78
CA LEU A 342 0.52 -6.36 -16.51
C LEU A 342 1.26 -5.31 -17.36
N GLY A 343 0.66 -4.92 -18.48
CA GLY A 343 1.26 -3.94 -19.38
C GLY A 343 1.49 -2.57 -18.73
N ARG A 344 2.54 -1.88 -19.16
CA ARG A 344 3.02 -0.60 -18.58
C ARG A 344 1.93 0.47 -18.47
N GLN A 345 1.18 0.71 -19.56
CA GLN A 345 0.14 1.75 -19.57
C GLN A 345 -0.98 1.40 -18.59
N LEU A 346 -1.43 0.16 -18.59
CA LEU A 346 -2.47 -0.32 -17.68
C LEU A 346 -2.02 -0.22 -16.21
N ALA A 347 -0.77 -0.61 -15.90
CA ALA A 347 -0.20 -0.46 -14.57
C ALA A 347 -0.22 1.00 -14.10
N PHE A 348 0.15 1.92 -14.98
CA PHE A 348 0.16 3.36 -14.68
C PHE A 348 -1.25 3.91 -14.46
N ASP A 349 -2.18 3.70 -15.40
CA ASP A 349 -3.54 4.28 -15.38
C ASP A 349 -4.37 3.72 -14.22
N GLN A 350 -4.22 2.43 -13.93
CA GLN A 350 -4.96 1.74 -12.88
C GLN A 350 -4.36 1.92 -11.48
N GLY A 351 -3.21 2.59 -11.36
CA GLY A 351 -2.64 2.96 -10.07
C GLY A 351 -1.81 1.87 -9.40
N ALA A 352 -1.20 0.96 -10.17
CA ALA A 352 -0.20 0.04 -9.62
C ALA A 352 0.90 0.80 -8.89
N THR A 353 1.52 0.19 -7.90
CA THR A 353 2.56 0.83 -7.10
C THR A 353 3.63 -0.16 -6.68
N GLY A 354 4.85 0.34 -6.45
CA GLY A 354 5.97 -0.44 -5.94
C GLY A 354 6.54 -1.47 -6.92
N PRO A 355 7.00 -2.63 -6.44
CA PRO A 355 7.60 -3.64 -7.28
C PRO A 355 6.68 -4.13 -8.42
N VAL A 356 5.36 -4.11 -8.22
CA VAL A 356 4.38 -4.45 -9.27
C VAL A 356 4.43 -3.43 -10.41
N GLU A 357 4.43 -2.15 -10.10
CA GLU A 357 4.53 -1.07 -11.06
C GLU A 357 5.88 -1.08 -11.79
N ARG A 358 6.97 -1.26 -11.03
CA ARG A 358 8.33 -1.30 -11.58
C ARG A 358 8.58 -2.51 -12.48
N ALA A 359 8.00 -3.66 -12.13
CA ALA A 359 8.06 -4.86 -12.97
C ALA A 359 7.31 -4.67 -14.32
N SER A 360 6.37 -3.74 -14.37
CA SER A 360 5.64 -3.34 -15.58
C SER A 360 6.36 -2.24 -16.39
N GLY A 361 7.64 -1.96 -16.11
CA GLY A 361 8.44 -0.99 -16.85
C GLY A 361 8.19 0.48 -16.49
N VAL A 362 7.48 0.77 -15.39
CA VAL A 362 7.23 2.15 -14.94
C VAL A 362 8.34 2.59 -13.98
N ASP A 363 9.15 3.56 -14.39
CA ASP A 363 10.26 4.09 -13.59
C ASP A 363 9.78 5.09 -12.54
N ARG A 364 9.21 4.54 -11.43
CA ARG A 364 8.76 5.33 -10.28
C ARG A 364 9.16 4.69 -8.95
N ASP A 365 9.69 5.53 -8.07
CA ASP A 365 9.95 5.16 -6.68
C ASP A 365 9.93 6.42 -5.81
N PRO A 366 9.02 6.54 -4.82
CA PRO A 366 8.94 7.73 -3.96
C PRO A 366 10.19 8.01 -3.15
N ARG A 367 11.03 7.02 -2.89
CA ARG A 367 12.33 7.24 -2.23
C ARG A 367 13.23 8.16 -3.03
N ARG A 368 13.08 8.16 -4.37
CA ARG A 368 13.81 9.02 -5.32
C ARG A 368 12.97 10.21 -5.79
N ASP A 369 11.72 9.97 -6.18
CA ASP A 369 10.89 10.93 -6.93
C ASP A 369 10.17 11.93 -6.02
N GLN A 370 9.86 11.51 -4.79
CA GLN A 370 9.26 12.29 -3.69
C GLN A 370 10.07 12.05 -2.42
N SER A 371 11.38 12.24 -2.53
CA SER A 371 12.33 11.82 -1.49
C SER A 371 11.92 12.30 -0.11
N TYR A 372 12.04 11.44 0.87
CA TYR A 372 11.73 11.68 2.28
C TYR A 372 12.83 11.16 3.18
N GLY A 373 12.93 11.75 4.38
CA GLY A 373 13.97 11.38 5.34
C GLY A 373 15.37 11.51 4.73
N ALA A 374 16.23 10.53 4.97
CA ALA A 374 17.62 10.56 4.49
C ALA A 374 17.77 9.99 3.06
N TYR A 375 16.71 9.55 2.39
CA TYR A 375 16.85 8.96 1.04
C TYR A 375 17.37 9.94 -0.02
N ALA A 376 17.15 11.25 0.15
CA ALA A 376 17.70 12.28 -0.73
C ALA A 376 19.25 12.31 -0.73
N GLU A 377 19.88 11.83 0.35
CA GLU A 377 21.32 11.84 0.55
C GLU A 377 21.99 10.53 0.10
N LEU A 378 21.19 9.52 -0.34
CA LEU A 378 21.68 8.17 -0.60
C LEU A 378 21.64 7.83 -2.10
N PRO A 379 22.62 7.06 -2.62
CA PRO A 379 22.66 6.65 -4.02
C PRO A 379 21.68 5.49 -4.27
N LEU A 380 20.41 5.82 -4.52
CA LEU A 380 19.38 4.84 -4.79
C LEU A 380 19.49 4.26 -6.20
N ARG A 381 19.49 2.94 -6.30
CA ARG A 381 19.32 2.21 -7.56
C ARG A 381 17.89 1.66 -7.62
N ILE A 382 17.15 2.04 -8.65
CA ILE A 382 15.78 1.59 -8.84
C ILE A 382 15.79 0.41 -9.82
N ALA A 383 15.28 -0.73 -9.35
CA ALA A 383 15.12 -1.91 -10.19
C ALA A 383 13.84 -1.80 -11.02
N ILE A 384 13.94 -1.99 -12.33
CA ILE A 384 12.84 -1.93 -13.29
C ILE A 384 12.85 -3.22 -14.10
N GLY A 385 11.69 -3.83 -14.29
CA GLY A 385 11.49 -5.00 -15.14
C GLY A 385 10.97 -4.60 -16.52
N GLU A 386 11.06 -5.52 -17.49
CA GLU A 386 10.63 -5.29 -18.86
C GLU A 386 9.53 -6.26 -19.30
N SER A 387 9.56 -7.52 -18.83
CA SER A 387 8.60 -8.56 -19.26
C SER A 387 7.20 -8.41 -18.68
N CYS A 388 6.99 -7.54 -17.70
CA CYS A 388 5.67 -7.21 -17.12
C CYS A 388 4.94 -8.38 -16.41
N ASP A 389 5.57 -9.53 -16.25
CA ASP A 389 5.03 -10.79 -15.75
C ASP A 389 5.50 -11.15 -14.33
N ALA A 390 5.20 -12.36 -13.85
CA ALA A 390 5.63 -12.84 -12.55
C ALA A 390 7.16 -12.95 -12.44
N TYR A 391 7.85 -13.28 -13.55
CA TYR A 391 9.30 -13.29 -13.59
C TYR A 391 9.90 -11.90 -13.37
N ALA A 392 9.42 -10.87 -14.06
CA ALA A 392 9.87 -9.49 -13.82
C ALA A 392 9.63 -9.06 -12.38
N ARG A 393 8.47 -9.42 -11.78
CA ARG A 393 8.18 -9.13 -10.39
C ARG A 393 9.12 -9.83 -9.41
N GLN A 394 9.59 -11.04 -9.73
CA GLN A 394 10.64 -11.72 -8.98
C GLN A 394 11.98 -10.99 -9.11
N GLN A 395 12.41 -10.66 -10.33
CA GLN A 395 13.71 -10.02 -10.59
C GLN A 395 13.84 -8.67 -9.89
N VAL A 396 12.79 -7.84 -9.95
CA VAL A 396 12.75 -6.54 -9.25
C VAL A 396 13.00 -6.75 -7.75
N ARG A 397 12.36 -7.73 -7.12
CA ARG A 397 12.51 -7.96 -5.67
C ARG A 397 13.87 -8.55 -5.29
N ILE A 398 14.44 -9.40 -6.14
CA ILE A 398 15.82 -9.89 -5.94
C ILE A 398 16.80 -8.70 -5.95
N ALA A 399 16.69 -7.83 -6.95
CA ALA A 399 17.53 -6.65 -7.04
C ALA A 399 17.33 -5.69 -5.85
N GLU A 400 16.10 -5.54 -5.37
CA GLU A 400 15.80 -4.70 -4.20
C GLU A 400 16.42 -5.25 -2.91
N VAL A 401 16.54 -6.57 -2.72
CA VAL A 401 17.26 -7.13 -1.55
C VAL A 401 18.73 -6.70 -1.57
N PHE A 402 19.42 -6.84 -2.70
CA PHE A 402 20.82 -6.41 -2.81
C PHE A 402 20.97 -4.90 -2.62
N ASN A 403 20.09 -4.11 -3.23
CA ASN A 403 20.10 -2.65 -3.07
C ASN A 403 19.88 -2.25 -1.62
N SER A 404 18.97 -2.91 -0.90
CA SER A 404 18.71 -2.64 0.52
C SER A 404 19.93 -2.92 1.39
N ILE A 405 20.63 -4.03 1.16
CA ILE A 405 21.86 -4.36 1.88
C ILE A 405 22.94 -3.30 1.62
N ALA A 406 23.10 -2.89 0.34
CA ALA A 406 24.06 -1.84 -0.03
C ALA A 406 23.74 -0.50 0.64
N ILE A 407 22.46 -0.09 0.64
CA ILE A 407 22.01 1.15 1.30
C ILE A 407 22.29 1.08 2.81
N ILE A 408 21.98 -0.01 3.48
CA ILE A 408 22.26 -0.15 4.92
C ILE A 408 23.76 0.02 5.20
N ARG A 409 24.64 -0.59 4.40
CA ARG A 409 26.10 -0.43 4.56
C ARG A 409 26.55 1.03 4.42
N ILE A 410 26.01 1.75 3.40
CA ILE A 410 26.35 3.17 3.20
C ILE A 410 25.88 4.00 4.40
N VAL A 411 24.66 3.76 4.86
CA VAL A 411 24.11 4.44 6.05
C VAL A 411 24.96 4.18 7.28
N LEU A 412 25.36 2.94 7.53
CA LEU A 412 26.18 2.58 8.70
C LEU A 412 27.59 3.21 8.64
N ALA A 413 28.18 3.28 7.46
CA ALA A 413 29.50 3.91 7.26
C ALA A 413 29.49 5.44 7.46
N GLY A 414 28.37 6.09 7.12
CA GLY A 414 28.19 7.54 7.20
C GLY A 414 27.27 8.01 8.32
N LEU A 415 26.90 7.14 9.27
CA LEU A 415 25.89 7.45 10.29
C LEU A 415 26.28 8.66 11.14
N PRO A 416 25.56 9.78 11.06
CA PRO A 416 25.90 10.97 11.82
C PRO A 416 25.66 10.78 13.32
N GLU A 417 26.45 11.48 14.13
CA GLU A 417 26.17 11.61 15.56
C GLU A 417 25.00 12.56 15.81
N GLY A 418 24.40 12.49 16.99
CA GLY A 418 23.35 13.41 17.39
C GLY A 418 22.20 12.75 18.15
N ARG A 419 21.16 13.55 18.36
CA ARG A 419 19.95 13.13 19.07
C ARG A 419 19.14 12.13 18.25
N LEU A 420 18.38 11.28 18.94
CA LEU A 420 17.46 10.32 18.32
C LEU A 420 16.06 10.90 18.15
N ARG A 421 15.73 11.96 18.85
CA ARG A 421 14.37 12.48 18.89
C ARG A 421 14.35 13.98 19.19
N THR A 422 13.39 14.65 18.54
CA THR A 422 12.91 15.99 18.86
C THR A 422 11.48 15.89 19.40
N GLU A 423 11.07 16.81 20.24
CA GLU A 423 9.69 16.90 20.67
C GLU A 423 8.80 17.30 19.48
N CYS A 424 7.79 16.49 19.22
CA CYS A 424 6.86 16.70 18.13
C CYS A 424 5.46 16.96 18.73
N ARG A 425 5.05 18.23 18.72
CA ARG A 425 3.74 18.69 19.22
C ARG A 425 2.94 19.30 18.07
N PRO A 426 2.07 18.54 17.41
CA PRO A 426 1.19 19.08 16.38
C PRO A 426 0.33 20.20 16.94
N ARG A 427 0.10 21.22 16.13
CA ARG A 427 -0.81 22.33 16.50
C ARG A 427 -2.25 21.85 16.47
N PRO A 428 -3.13 22.33 17.35
CA PRO A 428 -4.57 22.08 17.23
C PRO A 428 -5.09 22.45 15.84
N ARG A 429 -6.00 21.65 15.29
CA ARG A 429 -6.60 21.81 13.96
C ARG A 429 -5.60 21.82 12.79
N SER A 430 -4.38 21.33 13.02
CA SER A 430 -3.42 21.16 11.93
C SER A 430 -3.67 19.87 11.16
N GLU A 431 -3.08 19.80 9.98
CA GLU A 431 -3.14 18.65 9.09
C GLU A 431 -1.77 18.36 8.49
N GLY A 432 -1.54 17.13 8.07
CA GLY A 432 -0.31 16.76 7.40
C GLY A 432 -0.47 15.53 6.52
N LEU A 433 0.34 15.48 5.47
CA LEU A 433 0.46 14.37 4.54
C LEU A 433 1.84 13.75 4.66
N GLY A 434 1.89 12.43 4.81
CA GLY A 434 3.14 11.68 4.86
C GLY A 434 3.07 10.42 4.00
N TRP A 435 4.24 9.95 3.54
CA TRP A 435 4.34 8.76 2.71
C TRP A 435 5.63 8.00 2.98
N ALA A 436 5.62 6.73 2.60
CA ALA A 436 6.79 5.87 2.59
C ALA A 436 6.63 4.77 1.54
N GLU A 437 7.73 4.38 0.91
CA GLU A 437 7.76 3.23 0.03
C GLU A 437 7.91 1.95 0.87
N THR A 438 6.82 1.17 0.93
CA THR A 438 6.84 -0.14 1.57
C THR A 438 7.42 -1.20 0.62
N PRO A 439 7.74 -2.41 1.08
CA PRO A 439 8.12 -3.51 0.20
C PRO A 439 7.08 -3.90 -0.85
N ARG A 440 5.83 -3.42 -0.71
CA ARG A 440 4.70 -3.69 -1.62
C ARG A 440 4.29 -2.51 -2.47
N GLY A 441 4.85 -1.33 -2.20
CA GLY A 441 4.54 -0.08 -2.87
C GLY A 441 4.27 1.06 -1.91
N THR A 442 3.83 2.20 -2.42
CA THR A 442 3.72 3.44 -1.66
C THR A 442 2.51 3.45 -0.72
N ALA A 443 2.76 3.64 0.55
CA ALA A 443 1.75 4.00 1.55
C ALA A 443 1.69 5.51 1.75
N TYR A 444 0.47 6.05 1.93
CA TYR A 444 0.22 7.44 2.32
C TYR A 444 -0.65 7.49 3.57
N TYR A 445 -0.40 8.49 4.39
CA TYR A 445 -1.23 8.86 5.53
C TYR A 445 -1.55 10.35 5.45
N ALA A 446 -2.84 10.69 5.50
CA ALA A 446 -3.29 12.06 5.75
C ALA A 446 -3.86 12.13 7.16
N VAL A 447 -3.37 13.06 7.96
CA VAL A 447 -3.72 13.21 9.38
C VAL A 447 -4.37 14.57 9.58
N HIS A 448 -5.51 14.60 10.27
CA HIS A 448 -6.21 15.80 10.72
C HIS A 448 -6.34 15.76 12.24
N LEU A 449 -6.06 16.88 12.88
CA LEU A 449 -6.11 17.04 14.33
C LEU A 449 -7.31 17.89 14.75
N ASP A 450 -7.89 17.56 15.88
CA ASP A 450 -8.97 18.32 16.50
C ASP A 450 -8.46 19.55 17.27
N ALA A 451 -9.37 20.24 17.95
CA ALA A 451 -9.05 21.41 18.78
C ALA A 451 -8.17 21.09 19.99
N ASP A 452 -8.12 19.82 20.42
CA ASP A 452 -7.34 19.35 21.56
C ASP A 452 -5.99 18.74 21.12
N GLY A 453 -5.67 18.75 19.82
CA GLY A 453 -4.47 18.15 19.25
C GLY A 453 -4.50 16.62 19.22
N ARG A 454 -5.68 16.01 19.29
CA ARG A 454 -5.92 14.59 19.09
C ARG A 454 -6.24 14.30 17.62
N LEU A 455 -6.12 13.05 17.22
CA LEU A 455 -6.44 12.62 15.87
C LEU A 455 -7.96 12.70 15.63
N ALA A 456 -8.40 13.63 14.79
CA ALA A 456 -9.78 13.76 14.36
C ALA A 456 -10.09 12.81 13.19
N ARG A 457 -9.15 12.68 12.25
CA ARG A 457 -9.27 11.81 11.09
C ARG A 457 -7.90 11.34 10.64
N VAL A 458 -7.79 10.09 10.27
CA VAL A 458 -6.61 9.54 9.59
C VAL A 458 -7.07 8.80 8.35
N LYS A 459 -6.62 9.23 7.17
CA LYS A 459 -6.81 8.49 5.91
C LYS A 459 -5.58 7.66 5.63
N ILE A 460 -5.80 6.41 5.26
CA ILE A 460 -4.74 5.46 4.92
C ILE A 460 -4.89 5.05 3.45
N LYS A 461 -3.86 5.29 2.63
CA LYS A 461 -3.70 4.61 1.35
C LYS A 461 -2.68 3.52 1.52
N SER A 462 -3.07 2.26 1.47
CA SER A 462 -2.15 1.13 1.50
C SER A 462 -1.77 0.70 0.07
N PRO A 463 -0.57 0.15 -0.15
CA PRO A 463 -0.19 -0.35 -1.47
C PRO A 463 -1.03 -1.55 -1.91
N SER A 464 -1.46 -2.39 -0.97
CA SER A 464 -2.31 -3.54 -1.30
C SER A 464 -3.69 -3.12 -1.82
N PHE A 465 -4.27 -2.02 -1.33
CA PHE A 465 -5.52 -1.47 -1.87
C PHE A 465 -5.37 -1.10 -3.36
N SER A 466 -4.27 -0.41 -3.71
CA SER A 466 -3.98 -0.04 -5.09
C SER A 466 -3.72 -1.26 -5.97
N ASN A 467 -2.89 -2.20 -5.52
CA ASN A 467 -2.47 -3.33 -6.33
C ASN A 467 -3.55 -4.42 -6.46
N TRP A 468 -4.42 -4.63 -5.45
CA TRP A 468 -5.58 -5.51 -5.58
C TRP A 468 -6.59 -5.02 -6.63
N ARG A 469 -6.70 -3.69 -6.79
CA ARG A 469 -7.52 -3.10 -7.82
C ARG A 469 -7.01 -3.42 -9.24
N VAL A 470 -5.71 -3.53 -9.39
CA VAL A 470 -5.04 -3.82 -10.68
C VAL A 470 -5.01 -5.32 -10.98
N PHE A 471 -4.96 -6.16 -9.96
CA PHE A 471 -4.78 -7.60 -10.08
C PHE A 471 -5.79 -8.31 -11.02
N PRO A 472 -7.10 -8.01 -11.00
CA PRO A 472 -8.07 -8.64 -11.90
C PRO A 472 -7.70 -8.56 -13.39
N TYR A 473 -7.04 -7.49 -13.82
CA TYR A 473 -6.64 -7.31 -15.22
C TYR A 473 -5.57 -8.32 -15.69
N THR A 474 -4.92 -9.02 -14.76
CA THR A 474 -3.91 -10.05 -15.07
C THR A 474 -4.46 -11.46 -14.94
N VAL A 475 -5.72 -11.59 -14.52
CA VAL A 475 -6.38 -12.90 -14.29
C VAL A 475 -7.28 -13.29 -15.46
N HIS A 476 -7.91 -12.31 -16.13
CA HIS A 476 -8.78 -12.57 -17.29
C HIS A 476 -7.97 -13.24 -18.40
N ASP A 477 -8.58 -14.20 -19.07
CA ASP A 477 -8.00 -14.99 -20.16
C ASP A 477 -6.73 -15.79 -19.78
N SER A 478 -6.51 -15.98 -18.46
CA SER A 478 -5.39 -16.78 -17.95
C SER A 478 -5.85 -18.21 -17.60
N ASN A 479 -4.86 -19.10 -17.44
CA ASN A 479 -5.10 -20.48 -17.00
C ASN A 479 -5.38 -20.52 -15.50
N MET A 480 -6.39 -21.28 -15.07
CA MET A 480 -6.74 -21.48 -13.67
C MET A 480 -5.56 -22.04 -12.83
N MET A 481 -4.71 -22.89 -13.44
CA MET A 481 -3.56 -23.48 -12.77
C MET A 481 -2.45 -22.46 -12.47
N ASP A 482 -2.42 -21.32 -13.15
CA ASP A 482 -1.44 -20.25 -12.96
C ASP A 482 -1.95 -19.14 -12.01
N TYR A 483 -3.22 -19.20 -11.62
CA TYR A 483 -3.82 -18.19 -10.75
C TYR A 483 -3.03 -18.01 -9.44
N ALA A 484 -2.68 -19.10 -8.75
CA ALA A 484 -1.96 -19.04 -7.48
C ALA A 484 -0.56 -18.42 -7.63
N ILE A 485 0.12 -18.68 -8.76
CA ILE A 485 1.43 -18.10 -9.09
C ILE A 485 1.27 -16.60 -9.34
N ASN A 486 0.26 -16.22 -10.11
CA ASN A 486 -0.04 -14.84 -10.41
C ASN A 486 -0.36 -14.05 -9.10
N GLU A 487 -1.26 -14.56 -8.24
CA GLU A 487 -1.58 -13.95 -6.93
C GLU A 487 -0.32 -13.79 -6.07
N ALA A 488 0.47 -14.85 -5.90
CA ALA A 488 1.71 -14.83 -5.14
C ALA A 488 2.71 -13.81 -5.70
N SER A 489 2.79 -13.70 -7.04
CA SER A 489 3.75 -12.81 -7.71
C SER A 489 3.50 -11.33 -7.43
N PHE A 490 2.27 -10.92 -7.14
CA PHE A 490 1.95 -9.56 -6.71
C PHE A 490 2.38 -9.30 -5.26
N GLY A 491 2.41 -10.32 -4.41
CA GLY A 491 2.77 -10.18 -3.00
C GLY A 491 1.78 -9.37 -2.19
N LEU A 492 0.49 -9.53 -2.47
CA LEU A 492 -0.60 -8.77 -1.87
C LEU A 492 -0.96 -9.27 -0.46
N THR A 493 -1.64 -8.42 0.31
CA THR A 493 -2.29 -8.80 1.57
C THR A 493 -3.73 -8.29 1.58
N VAL A 494 -4.66 -9.15 1.97
CA VAL A 494 -6.07 -8.78 2.12
C VAL A 494 -6.23 -7.85 3.32
N ALA A 495 -5.56 -8.15 4.45
CA ALA A 495 -5.60 -7.31 5.64
C ALA A 495 -5.03 -5.90 5.39
N GLY A 496 -3.99 -5.76 4.55
CA GLY A 496 -3.45 -4.46 4.15
C GLY A 496 -4.38 -3.69 3.20
N CYS A 497 -5.14 -4.39 2.37
CA CYS A 497 -6.16 -3.81 1.50
C CYS A 497 -7.36 -3.32 2.33
N ALA A 498 -7.90 -4.18 3.16
CA ALA A 498 -9.13 -3.94 3.90
C ALA A 498 -8.98 -2.98 5.09
N ARG A 499 -7.80 -2.80 5.68
CA ARG A 499 -7.42 -1.85 6.76
C ARG A 499 -8.24 -1.90 8.03
#